data_7aaf60d4230047b51c1d724c5d3d04e4
#
_entry.id   7aaf60d4230047b51c1d724c5d3d04e4
#
_cell.length_a   1.000
_cell.length_b   1.000
_cell.length_c   1.000
_cell.angle_alpha   90.00
_cell.angle_beta   90.00
_cell.angle_gamma   90.00
#
_symmetry.space_group_name_H-M   'P 1'
#
loop_
_entity.id
_entity.type
_entity.pdbx_description
1 polymer ?
#
loop_
_entity_poly.entity_id
_entity_poly.type
_entity_poly.pdbx_seq_one_letter_code
_entity_poly.pdbx_strand_id
1 'polypeptide(L)'
;MRMTSRTTGLMTITMNKMEHKALRVIISGGGTGGHIFPAVSIANKLKEQNPKTEILFVGAEGKMEMEKVPAAGYRIVGLPIVGLQRRLNLKNILNDLCVPFKVVASLFKAKRIIKEFKPQIAIGVGGYASAPLLWAATGMHIPALIQEQNGFAGLTNKKLGSRVQCICVAYEGMERFFPADKIVMTGNPIRSIIVPATPEMKEAGIKEYGLDPSRKHIFIVGGSLGSARFNQCMKEWISDGCPGLDGVDVLWQCGKHYRPDIDRFMDEQRTKNPNVARHIHHSDFIGRMELAYAAADVVISRSGASSVSELCAARKAVIFIPSPNVAEDHQTHNAMALVKKDAAVVVKDAEAMEKMIPTALELLKDPARIARLEENAGKMALPDAAEKIAEEVYKLIKD
;
A
#
# COMPACT_ATOMS: atom_id res chain seq x y z
N MET A 1 -44.41 -51.56 -0.76
CA MET A 1 -44.12 -50.27 -0.09
C MET A 1 -42.85 -49.71 -0.69
N ARG A 2 -42.96 -48.76 -1.63
CA ARG A 2 -41.82 -48.21 -2.39
C ARG A 2 -41.25 -47.03 -1.64
N MET A 3 -39.99 -47.12 -1.24
CA MET A 3 -39.20 -45.97 -0.75
C MET A 3 -38.53 -45.27 -1.93
N THR A 4 -38.91 -44.05 -2.16
CA THR A 4 -38.29 -43.16 -3.14
C THR A 4 -37.09 -42.44 -2.50
N SER A 5 -35.88 -42.71 -2.99
CA SER A 5 -34.65 -41.96 -2.68
C SER A 5 -34.69 -40.62 -3.38
N ARG A 6 -34.64 -39.53 -2.61
CA ARG A 6 -34.40 -38.19 -3.13
C ARG A 6 -32.88 -37.99 -3.31
N THR A 7 -32.45 -37.97 -4.54
CA THR A 7 -31.12 -37.58 -4.96
C THR A 7 -31.02 -36.05 -4.90
N THR A 8 -30.21 -35.55 -3.97
CA THR A 8 -29.79 -34.14 -3.91
C THR A 8 -28.81 -33.90 -5.04
N GLY A 9 -29.26 -33.20 -6.07
CA GLY A 9 -28.40 -32.78 -7.18
C GLY A 9 -27.48 -31.63 -6.68
N LEU A 10 -26.18 -31.89 -6.58
CA LEU A 10 -25.16 -30.88 -6.56
C LEU A 10 -25.16 -30.18 -7.92
N MET A 11 -25.65 -28.96 -7.97
CA MET A 11 -25.44 -28.06 -9.10
C MET A 11 -23.96 -27.65 -9.12
N THR A 12 -23.15 -28.40 -9.83
CA THR A 12 -21.81 -27.97 -10.24
C THR A 12 -22.00 -26.84 -11.26
N ILE A 13 -21.79 -25.60 -10.83
CA ILE A 13 -21.72 -24.47 -11.74
C ILE A 13 -20.42 -24.63 -12.51
N THR A 14 -20.52 -25.23 -13.67
CA THR A 14 -19.46 -25.24 -14.67
C THR A 14 -19.32 -23.80 -15.17
N MET A 15 -18.31 -23.08 -14.69
CA MET A 15 -17.90 -21.81 -15.29
C MET A 15 -17.49 -22.10 -16.74
N ASN A 16 -18.41 -21.82 -17.67
CA ASN A 16 -18.14 -21.81 -19.09
C ASN A 16 -16.90 -20.94 -19.33
N LYS A 17 -15.80 -21.54 -19.83
CA LYS A 17 -14.66 -20.83 -20.37
C LYS A 17 -15.17 -20.03 -21.58
N MET A 18 -15.69 -18.83 -21.36
CA MET A 18 -15.85 -17.87 -22.45
C MET A 18 -14.45 -17.64 -23.02
N GLU A 19 -14.27 -17.88 -24.32
CA GLU A 19 -13.08 -17.44 -25.03
C GLU A 19 -12.98 -15.91 -24.92
N HIS A 20 -12.29 -15.44 -23.89
CA HIS A 20 -12.07 -14.04 -23.70
C HIS A 20 -11.22 -13.51 -24.86
N LYS A 21 -11.76 -12.58 -25.65
CA LYS A 21 -10.98 -11.78 -26.58
C LYS A 21 -9.81 -11.12 -25.81
N ALA A 22 -8.69 -10.94 -26.50
CA ALA A 22 -7.56 -10.22 -25.89
C ALA A 22 -8.01 -8.83 -25.43
N LEU A 23 -7.93 -8.59 -24.13
CA LEU A 23 -8.24 -7.29 -23.53
C LEU A 23 -6.98 -6.42 -23.53
N ARG A 24 -7.07 -5.17 -24.00
CA ARG A 24 -5.99 -4.21 -23.93
C ARG A 24 -6.26 -3.14 -22.89
N VAL A 25 -5.44 -3.12 -21.85
CA VAL A 25 -5.56 -2.20 -20.71
C VAL A 25 -4.33 -1.31 -20.62
N ILE A 26 -4.54 0.00 -20.53
CA ILE A 26 -3.47 0.93 -20.25
C ILE A 26 -3.59 1.43 -18.80
N ILE A 27 -2.50 1.33 -18.03
CA ILE A 27 -2.51 1.63 -16.59
C ILE A 27 -1.47 2.71 -16.29
N SER A 28 -1.84 3.71 -15.49
CA SER A 28 -0.89 4.69 -14.96
C SER A 28 -0.98 4.78 -13.44
N GLY A 29 0.18 4.63 -12.81
CA GLY A 29 0.37 4.81 -11.38
C GLY A 29 1.85 4.93 -11.08
N GLY A 30 2.26 5.96 -10.35
CA GLY A 30 3.68 6.17 -10.14
C GLY A 30 4.02 7.26 -9.12
N GLY A 31 5.30 7.57 -9.03
CA GLY A 31 5.88 8.53 -8.10
C GLY A 31 6.20 7.95 -6.73
N THR A 32 5.42 6.99 -6.24
CA THR A 32 5.64 6.30 -4.95
C THR A 32 5.18 4.84 -5.03
N GLY A 33 5.69 4.01 -4.11
CA GLY A 33 5.23 2.61 -3.97
C GLY A 33 3.72 2.50 -3.73
N GLY A 34 3.13 3.50 -3.05
CA GLY A 34 1.69 3.55 -2.76
C GLY A 34 0.79 3.61 -4.01
N HIS A 35 1.31 4.06 -5.16
CA HIS A 35 0.60 4.03 -6.44
C HIS A 35 1.04 2.86 -7.32
N ILE A 36 2.33 2.49 -7.27
CA ILE A 36 2.91 1.46 -8.14
C ILE A 36 2.37 0.08 -7.77
N PHE A 37 2.41 -0.30 -6.49
CA PHE A 37 2.00 -1.63 -6.07
C PHE A 37 0.50 -1.90 -6.26
N PRO A 38 -0.43 -0.99 -5.95
CA PRO A 38 -1.83 -1.14 -6.31
C PRO A 38 -2.05 -1.29 -7.82
N ALA A 39 -1.35 -0.51 -8.65
CA ALA A 39 -1.42 -0.63 -10.10
C ALA A 39 -0.97 -2.01 -10.61
N VAL A 40 0.13 -2.54 -10.05
CA VAL A 40 0.63 -3.89 -10.35
C VAL A 40 -0.35 -4.96 -9.86
N SER A 41 -0.94 -4.80 -8.68
CA SER A 41 -1.94 -5.75 -8.15
C SER A 41 -3.18 -5.84 -9.04
N ILE A 42 -3.69 -4.70 -9.54
CA ILE A 42 -4.79 -4.66 -10.51
C ILE A 42 -4.37 -5.39 -11.82
N ALA A 43 -3.17 -5.09 -12.32
CA ALA A 43 -2.65 -5.72 -13.53
C ALA A 43 -2.54 -7.25 -13.39
N ASN A 44 -2.02 -7.72 -12.25
CA ASN A 44 -1.90 -9.15 -11.95
C ASN A 44 -3.28 -9.82 -11.93
N LYS A 45 -4.28 -9.20 -11.29
CA LYS A 45 -5.64 -9.74 -11.22
C LYS A 45 -6.30 -9.82 -12.58
N LEU A 46 -6.16 -8.80 -13.42
CA LEU A 46 -6.67 -8.83 -14.80
C LEU A 46 -6.01 -9.92 -15.64
N LYS A 47 -4.70 -10.14 -15.46
CA LYS A 47 -3.97 -11.24 -16.11
C LYS A 47 -4.37 -12.63 -15.59
N GLU A 48 -4.62 -12.76 -14.29
CA GLU A 48 -5.11 -13.99 -13.67
C GLU A 48 -6.48 -14.39 -14.24
N GLN A 49 -7.41 -13.44 -14.34
CA GLN A 49 -8.76 -13.67 -14.88
C GLN A 49 -8.76 -13.89 -16.40
N ASN A 50 -7.89 -13.21 -17.13
CA ASN A 50 -7.73 -13.37 -18.56
C ASN A 50 -6.25 -13.32 -18.96
N PRO A 51 -5.57 -14.45 -19.11
CA PRO A 51 -4.15 -14.52 -19.49
C PRO A 51 -3.82 -13.86 -20.84
N LYS A 52 -4.82 -13.71 -21.75
CA LYS A 52 -4.66 -13.01 -23.04
C LYS A 52 -4.66 -11.47 -22.90
N THR A 53 -4.89 -10.92 -21.69
CA THR A 53 -4.91 -9.47 -21.46
C THR A 53 -3.54 -8.87 -21.76
N GLU A 54 -3.48 -7.87 -22.64
CA GLU A 54 -2.31 -7.07 -22.90
C GLU A 54 -2.33 -5.83 -22.01
N ILE A 55 -1.27 -5.63 -21.23
CA ILE A 55 -1.17 -4.50 -20.31
C ILE A 55 0.03 -3.64 -20.66
N LEU A 56 -0.21 -2.34 -20.79
CA LEU A 56 0.82 -1.33 -20.98
C LEU A 56 0.75 -0.31 -19.83
N PHE A 57 1.86 -0.15 -19.12
CA PHE A 57 1.98 0.91 -18.13
C PHE A 57 2.47 2.22 -18.76
N VAL A 58 2.04 3.33 -18.16
CA VAL A 58 2.53 4.67 -18.48
C VAL A 58 2.95 5.35 -17.19
N GLY A 59 4.21 5.75 -17.10
CA GLY A 59 4.82 6.36 -15.92
C GLY A 59 5.48 7.70 -16.22
N ALA A 60 6.08 8.35 -15.23
CA ALA A 60 6.92 9.53 -15.40
C ALA A 60 8.38 9.12 -15.60
N GLU A 61 9.05 9.70 -16.60
CA GLU A 61 10.46 9.44 -16.89
C GLU A 61 11.35 9.70 -15.68
N GLY A 62 12.29 8.78 -15.41
CA GLY A 62 13.26 8.90 -14.32
C GLY A 62 12.65 8.72 -12.92
N LYS A 63 11.45 8.15 -12.79
CA LYS A 63 10.81 7.86 -11.52
C LYS A 63 10.83 6.36 -11.22
N MET A 64 10.52 6.02 -9.96
CA MET A 64 10.58 4.66 -9.40
C MET A 64 9.80 3.64 -10.24
N GLU A 65 8.69 4.02 -10.82
CA GLU A 65 7.86 3.15 -11.67
C GLU A 65 8.62 2.61 -12.88
N MET A 66 9.57 3.37 -13.42
CA MET A 66 10.37 2.94 -14.58
C MET A 66 11.28 1.74 -14.27
N GLU A 67 11.55 1.44 -13.01
CA GLU A 67 12.29 0.26 -12.55
C GLU A 67 11.35 -0.82 -11.98
N LYS A 68 10.39 -0.42 -11.15
CA LYS A 68 9.55 -1.36 -10.40
C LYS A 68 8.51 -2.07 -11.26
N VAL A 69 7.97 -1.40 -12.28
CA VAL A 69 7.00 -2.00 -13.19
C VAL A 69 7.64 -3.07 -14.09
N PRO A 70 8.81 -2.83 -14.73
CA PRO A 70 9.54 -3.89 -15.45
C PRO A 70 9.96 -5.05 -14.54
N ALA A 71 10.39 -4.78 -13.32
CA ALA A 71 10.71 -5.81 -12.33
C ALA A 71 9.49 -6.69 -11.96
N ALA A 72 8.27 -6.17 -12.12
CA ALA A 72 7.02 -6.92 -11.97
C ALA A 72 6.55 -7.62 -13.27
N GLY A 73 7.35 -7.59 -14.35
CA GLY A 73 7.08 -8.28 -15.62
C GLY A 73 6.21 -7.50 -16.61
N TYR A 74 6.01 -6.19 -16.42
CA TYR A 74 5.16 -5.38 -17.30
C TYR A 74 5.97 -4.38 -18.13
N ARG A 75 5.48 -4.12 -19.36
CA ARG A 75 6.00 -3.06 -20.21
C ARG A 75 5.55 -1.69 -19.68
N ILE A 76 6.45 -0.70 -19.74
CA ILE A 76 6.15 0.68 -19.34
C ILE A 76 6.70 1.67 -20.37
N VAL A 77 5.99 2.76 -20.57
CA VAL A 77 6.44 3.91 -21.38
C VAL A 77 6.44 5.16 -20.50
N GLY A 78 7.54 5.91 -20.51
CA GLY A 78 7.66 7.15 -19.74
C GLY A 78 7.00 8.33 -20.44
N LEU A 79 6.43 9.25 -19.66
CA LEU A 79 6.04 10.60 -20.08
C LEU A 79 7.03 11.63 -19.53
N PRO A 80 7.34 12.70 -20.25
CA PRO A 80 8.27 13.75 -19.80
C PRO A 80 7.63 14.68 -18.76
N ILE A 81 6.78 14.12 -17.87
CA ILE A 81 6.08 14.88 -16.85
C ILE A 81 6.87 14.90 -15.55
N VAL A 82 6.83 16.03 -14.87
CA VAL A 82 7.39 16.21 -13.53
C VAL A 82 6.32 16.81 -12.63
N GLY A 83 6.36 16.46 -11.33
CA GLY A 83 5.53 17.13 -10.34
C GLY A 83 6.06 18.51 -10.01
N LEU A 84 5.17 19.41 -9.65
CA LEU A 84 5.51 20.71 -9.06
C LEU A 84 6.37 20.52 -7.83
N GLN A 85 7.52 21.23 -7.78
CA GLN A 85 8.44 21.13 -6.66
C GLN A 85 7.99 22.08 -5.55
N ARG A 86 7.80 21.55 -4.33
CA ARG A 86 7.30 22.34 -3.18
C ARG A 86 8.35 23.25 -2.54
N ARG A 87 9.64 23.06 -2.85
CA ARG A 87 10.72 23.90 -2.30
C ARG A 87 11.04 25.03 -3.27
N LEU A 88 10.82 26.25 -2.85
CA LEU A 88 11.16 27.48 -3.59
C LEU A 88 12.68 27.70 -3.56
N ASN A 89 13.38 27.30 -4.61
CA ASN A 89 14.73 27.74 -4.93
C ASN A 89 14.81 28.10 -6.42
N LEU A 90 15.79 28.91 -6.82
CA LEU A 90 15.95 29.40 -8.20
C LEU A 90 15.92 28.28 -9.25
N LYS A 91 16.53 27.14 -8.97
CA LYS A 91 16.56 25.96 -9.86
C LYS A 91 15.17 25.32 -10.01
N ASN A 92 14.38 25.31 -8.95
CA ASN A 92 13.02 24.80 -8.95
C ASN A 92 12.06 25.75 -9.68
N ILE A 93 12.22 27.05 -9.52
CA ILE A 93 11.42 28.08 -10.24
C ILE A 93 11.64 27.96 -11.76
N LEU A 94 12.89 27.82 -12.23
CA LEU A 94 13.19 27.59 -13.64
C LEU A 94 12.60 26.25 -14.16
N ASN A 95 12.65 25.21 -13.34
CA ASN A 95 12.03 23.93 -13.69
C ASN A 95 10.49 24.03 -13.74
N ASP A 96 9.89 24.79 -12.83
CA ASP A 96 8.44 24.97 -12.76
C ASP A 96 7.91 25.81 -13.95
N LEU A 97 8.69 26.75 -14.50
CA LEU A 97 8.36 27.45 -15.74
C LEU A 97 8.25 26.50 -16.97
N CYS A 98 8.96 25.38 -16.97
CA CYS A 98 8.88 24.37 -18.00
C CYS A 98 7.70 23.37 -17.80
N VAL A 99 7.03 23.38 -16.64
CA VAL A 99 5.94 22.43 -16.34
C VAL A 99 4.80 22.51 -17.36
N PRO A 100 4.26 23.68 -17.76
CA PRO A 100 3.21 23.76 -18.76
C PRO A 100 3.59 23.09 -20.10
N PHE A 101 4.81 23.32 -20.58
CA PHE A 101 5.33 22.70 -21.80
C PHE A 101 5.45 21.18 -21.66
N LYS A 102 5.93 20.69 -20.51
CA LYS A 102 6.01 19.26 -20.22
C LYS A 102 4.62 18.61 -20.10
N VAL A 103 3.64 19.31 -19.56
CA VAL A 103 2.25 18.84 -19.52
C VAL A 103 1.69 18.69 -20.93
N VAL A 104 1.86 19.70 -21.79
CA VAL A 104 1.40 19.66 -23.18
C VAL A 104 2.12 18.54 -23.95
N ALA A 105 3.44 18.45 -23.85
CA ALA A 105 4.22 17.37 -24.47
C ALA A 105 3.77 15.98 -23.98
N SER A 106 3.48 15.85 -22.68
CA SER A 106 2.97 14.60 -22.09
C SER A 106 1.58 14.25 -22.63
N LEU A 107 0.69 15.21 -22.83
CA LEU A 107 -0.63 14.99 -23.45
C LEU A 107 -0.50 14.49 -24.90
N PHE A 108 0.37 15.10 -25.71
CA PHE A 108 0.62 14.64 -27.09
C PHE A 108 1.22 13.22 -27.10
N LYS A 109 2.22 12.96 -26.24
CA LYS A 109 2.83 11.64 -26.13
C LYS A 109 1.81 10.59 -25.64
N ALA A 110 0.97 10.91 -24.67
CA ALA A 110 -0.11 10.04 -24.20
C ALA A 110 -1.10 9.70 -25.32
N LYS A 111 -1.58 10.71 -26.10
CA LYS A 111 -2.44 10.48 -27.27
C LYS A 111 -1.78 9.55 -28.31
N ARG A 112 -0.48 9.71 -28.55
CA ARG A 112 0.25 8.85 -29.48
C ARG A 112 0.31 7.41 -28.96
N ILE A 113 0.67 7.20 -27.67
CA ILE A 113 0.71 5.89 -27.03
C ILE A 113 -0.65 5.20 -27.14
N ILE A 114 -1.75 5.93 -26.83
CA ILE A 114 -3.12 5.42 -26.92
C ILE A 114 -3.45 5.00 -28.36
N LYS A 115 -3.10 5.80 -29.37
CA LYS A 115 -3.36 5.45 -30.78
C LYS A 115 -2.59 4.22 -31.23
N GLU A 116 -1.34 4.05 -30.78
CA GLU A 116 -0.50 2.90 -31.09
C GLU A 116 -0.95 1.64 -30.38
N PHE A 117 -1.23 1.73 -29.07
CA PHE A 117 -1.61 0.57 -28.25
C PHE A 117 -3.09 0.18 -28.40
N LYS A 118 -3.98 1.13 -28.72
CA LYS A 118 -5.44 0.96 -28.90
C LYS A 118 -6.09 0.27 -27.69
N PRO A 119 -5.96 0.83 -26.48
CA PRO A 119 -6.57 0.24 -25.27
C PRO A 119 -8.09 0.32 -25.33
N GLN A 120 -8.76 -0.64 -24.71
CA GLN A 120 -10.22 -0.66 -24.52
C GLN A 120 -10.61 0.08 -23.23
N ILE A 121 -9.67 0.22 -22.29
CA ILE A 121 -9.87 0.95 -21.04
C ILE A 121 -8.56 1.55 -20.54
N ALA A 122 -8.67 2.68 -19.84
CA ALA A 122 -7.56 3.34 -19.16
C ALA A 122 -7.80 3.35 -17.63
N ILE A 123 -6.78 2.97 -16.86
CA ILE A 123 -6.83 2.92 -15.39
C ILE A 123 -5.80 3.90 -14.83
N GLY A 124 -6.24 4.79 -13.93
CA GLY A 124 -5.37 5.70 -13.19
C GLY A 124 -5.34 5.37 -11.71
N VAL A 125 -4.14 5.13 -11.18
CA VAL A 125 -3.95 4.78 -9.76
C VAL A 125 -3.32 5.94 -8.98
N GLY A 126 -3.20 7.10 -9.62
CA GLY A 126 -2.57 8.29 -9.05
C GLY A 126 -1.14 8.52 -9.54
N GLY A 127 -0.55 9.61 -9.08
CA GLY A 127 0.75 10.08 -9.57
C GLY A 127 0.65 11.02 -10.77
N TYR A 128 1.78 11.63 -11.12
CA TYR A 128 1.80 12.71 -12.11
C TYR A 128 1.47 12.24 -13.53
N ALA A 129 1.84 11.00 -13.90
CA ALA A 129 1.60 10.46 -15.24
C ALA A 129 0.13 10.09 -15.49
N SER A 130 -0.64 9.83 -14.43
CA SER A 130 -2.07 9.50 -14.54
C SER A 130 -2.88 10.65 -15.13
N ALA A 131 -2.57 11.90 -14.79
CA ALA A 131 -3.31 13.07 -15.29
C ALA A 131 -3.30 13.16 -16.83
N PRO A 132 -2.15 13.29 -17.53
CA PRO A 132 -2.13 13.40 -18.97
C PRO A 132 -2.65 12.13 -19.67
N LEU A 133 -2.41 10.94 -19.11
CA LEU A 133 -2.91 9.70 -19.71
C LEU A 133 -4.44 9.66 -19.71
N LEU A 134 -5.07 9.83 -18.54
CA LEU A 134 -6.52 9.73 -18.44
C LEU A 134 -7.23 10.91 -19.11
N TRP A 135 -6.63 12.10 -19.08
CA TRP A 135 -7.15 13.23 -19.84
C TRP A 135 -7.17 12.96 -21.34
N ALA A 136 -6.11 12.36 -21.88
CA ALA A 136 -6.05 11.95 -23.26
C ALA A 136 -7.06 10.83 -23.57
N ALA A 137 -7.13 9.79 -22.74
CA ALA A 137 -8.03 8.65 -22.91
C ALA A 137 -9.50 9.09 -22.92
N THR A 138 -9.94 9.85 -21.92
CA THR A 138 -11.33 10.37 -21.84
C THR A 138 -11.66 11.33 -22.98
N GLY A 139 -10.69 12.13 -23.46
CA GLY A 139 -10.85 12.98 -24.63
C GLY A 139 -10.88 12.21 -25.97
N MET A 140 -10.51 10.95 -25.97
CA MET A 140 -10.60 10.01 -27.10
C MET A 140 -11.75 9.00 -26.94
N HIS A 141 -12.67 9.25 -26.01
CA HIS A 141 -13.84 8.40 -25.68
C HIS A 141 -13.47 6.98 -25.27
N ILE A 142 -12.29 6.77 -24.69
CA ILE A 142 -11.90 5.49 -24.10
C ILE A 142 -12.41 5.47 -22.67
N PRO A 143 -13.17 4.42 -22.26
CA PRO A 143 -13.59 4.25 -20.88
C PRO A 143 -12.41 4.37 -19.91
N ALA A 144 -12.63 5.03 -18.79
CA ALA A 144 -11.58 5.27 -17.81
C ALA A 144 -12.09 5.05 -16.39
N LEU A 145 -11.22 4.45 -15.57
CA LEU A 145 -11.42 4.20 -14.15
C LEU A 145 -10.27 4.81 -13.36
N ILE A 146 -10.56 5.39 -12.20
CA ILE A 146 -9.53 5.76 -11.23
C ILE A 146 -9.68 4.95 -9.95
N GLN A 147 -8.55 4.65 -9.32
CA GLN A 147 -8.50 4.06 -7.99
C GLN A 147 -7.85 5.06 -7.03
N GLU A 148 -8.54 5.40 -5.94
CA GLU A 148 -8.03 6.27 -4.88
C GLU A 148 -7.75 5.46 -3.62
N GLN A 149 -6.48 5.52 -3.18
CA GLN A 149 -5.99 4.70 -2.08
C GLN A 149 -6.22 5.29 -0.71
N ASN A 150 -6.35 6.61 -0.62
CA ASN A 150 -6.32 7.34 0.64
C ASN A 150 -7.70 7.84 1.06
N GLY A 151 -7.89 8.04 2.35
CA GLY A 151 -9.10 8.68 2.91
C GLY A 151 -9.22 10.18 2.58
N PHE A 152 -8.23 10.76 1.90
CA PHE A 152 -8.25 12.10 1.33
C PHE A 152 -7.75 12.05 -0.12
N ALA A 153 -8.60 12.44 -1.06
CA ALA A 153 -8.32 12.27 -2.47
C ALA A 153 -7.17 13.15 -2.96
N GLY A 154 -6.26 12.55 -3.74
CA GLY A 154 -5.17 13.27 -4.39
C GLY A 154 -5.67 14.26 -5.45
N LEU A 155 -4.92 15.36 -5.65
CA LEU A 155 -5.30 16.44 -6.56
C LEU A 155 -5.55 15.94 -8.01
N THR A 156 -4.75 15.00 -8.48
CA THR A 156 -4.91 14.39 -9.81
C THR A 156 -6.26 13.69 -9.92
N ASN A 157 -6.59 12.83 -8.97
CA ASN A 157 -7.84 12.08 -8.97
C ASN A 157 -9.06 12.98 -8.81
N LYS A 158 -8.99 14.03 -7.96
CA LYS A 158 -10.05 15.04 -7.85
C LYS A 158 -10.38 15.71 -9.19
N LYS A 159 -9.35 16.10 -9.96
CA LYS A 159 -9.54 16.74 -11.28
C LYS A 159 -10.06 15.79 -12.35
N LEU A 160 -9.77 14.49 -12.21
CA LEU A 160 -10.22 13.48 -13.17
C LEU A 160 -11.60 12.90 -12.83
N GLY A 161 -12.08 13.01 -11.59
CA GLY A 161 -13.28 12.35 -11.10
C GLY A 161 -14.54 12.62 -11.93
N SER A 162 -14.74 13.87 -12.42
CA SER A 162 -15.88 14.19 -13.29
C SER A 162 -15.77 13.57 -14.70
N ARG A 163 -14.57 13.23 -15.15
CA ARG A 163 -14.29 12.78 -16.53
C ARG A 163 -14.32 11.26 -16.69
N VAL A 164 -14.03 10.52 -15.64
CA VAL A 164 -14.00 9.05 -15.67
C VAL A 164 -15.38 8.46 -15.42
N GLN A 165 -15.57 7.20 -15.78
CA GLN A 165 -16.84 6.49 -15.61
C GLN A 165 -16.96 5.83 -14.24
N CYS A 166 -15.86 5.38 -13.64
CA CYS A 166 -15.86 4.70 -12.34
C CYS A 166 -14.72 5.21 -11.45
N ILE A 167 -14.98 5.28 -10.16
CA ILE A 167 -14.05 5.73 -9.13
C ILE A 167 -14.04 4.69 -8.01
N CYS A 168 -13.04 3.80 -8.03
CA CYS A 168 -12.81 2.83 -6.99
C CYS A 168 -12.13 3.49 -5.79
N VAL A 169 -12.72 3.39 -4.62
CA VAL A 169 -12.21 4.03 -3.39
C VAL A 169 -11.96 3.02 -2.29
N ALA A 170 -11.07 3.37 -1.37
CA ALA A 170 -10.70 2.51 -0.24
C ALA A 170 -11.35 2.94 1.08
N TYR A 171 -11.95 4.11 1.15
CA TYR A 171 -12.52 4.68 2.37
C TYR A 171 -13.91 5.27 2.12
N GLU A 172 -14.75 5.27 3.15
CA GLU A 172 -16.04 5.94 3.16
C GLU A 172 -15.90 7.47 3.14
N GLY A 173 -16.97 8.20 2.78
CA GLY A 173 -17.01 9.66 2.81
C GLY A 173 -16.28 10.33 1.64
N MET A 174 -16.06 9.60 0.54
CA MET A 174 -15.34 10.10 -0.63
C MET A 174 -16.23 10.93 -1.57
N GLU A 175 -17.55 10.96 -1.36
CA GLU A 175 -18.51 11.83 -2.05
C GLU A 175 -18.24 13.32 -1.87
N ARG A 176 -17.49 13.70 -0.84
CA ARG A 176 -16.99 15.08 -0.66
C ARG A 176 -15.92 15.47 -1.69
N PHE A 177 -15.37 14.52 -2.44
CA PHE A 177 -14.34 14.75 -3.44
C PHE A 177 -14.76 14.36 -4.85
N PHE A 178 -15.72 13.43 -4.99
CA PHE A 178 -16.08 12.80 -6.24
C PHE A 178 -17.60 12.74 -6.41
N PRO A 179 -18.11 12.68 -7.67
CA PRO A 179 -19.51 12.40 -7.94
C PRO A 179 -19.94 11.07 -7.31
N ALA A 180 -20.98 11.10 -6.47
CA ALA A 180 -21.40 9.94 -5.68
C ALA A 180 -21.85 8.74 -6.55
N ASP A 181 -22.48 9.02 -7.71
CA ASP A 181 -22.95 8.04 -8.68
C ASP A 181 -21.83 7.23 -9.36
N LYS A 182 -20.57 7.69 -9.26
CA LYS A 182 -19.40 7.02 -9.85
C LYS A 182 -18.55 6.28 -8.84
N ILE A 183 -18.85 6.43 -7.54
CA ILE A 183 -18.02 5.84 -6.46
C ILE A 183 -18.39 4.38 -6.27
N VAL A 184 -17.38 3.53 -6.25
CA VAL A 184 -17.48 2.12 -5.87
C VAL A 184 -16.49 1.83 -4.73
N MET A 185 -17.00 1.34 -3.60
CA MET A 185 -16.17 0.94 -2.47
C MET A 185 -15.53 -0.43 -2.76
N THR A 186 -14.28 -0.41 -3.17
CA THR A 186 -13.53 -1.63 -3.51
C THR A 186 -12.46 -2.00 -2.48
N GLY A 187 -11.92 -1.01 -1.80
CA GLY A 187 -10.70 -1.16 -0.99
C GLY A 187 -9.44 -0.88 -1.79
N ASN A 188 -8.30 -1.11 -1.14
CA ASN A 188 -6.98 -1.02 -1.76
C ASN A 188 -6.51 -2.39 -2.22
N PRO A 189 -6.05 -2.55 -3.46
CA PRO A 189 -5.39 -3.76 -3.91
C PRO A 189 -4.08 -3.96 -3.13
N ILE A 190 -4.03 -5.02 -2.37
CA ILE A 190 -2.87 -5.45 -1.59
C ILE A 190 -2.30 -6.76 -2.12
N ARG A 191 -1.18 -7.19 -1.60
CA ARG A 191 -0.59 -8.48 -1.94
C ARG A 191 -1.48 -9.61 -1.41
N SER A 192 -1.86 -10.55 -2.26
CA SER A 192 -2.76 -11.69 -1.92
C SER A 192 -2.19 -12.61 -0.83
N ILE A 193 -0.87 -12.58 -0.64
CA ILE A 193 -0.19 -13.36 0.42
C ILE A 193 -0.42 -12.79 1.83
N ILE A 194 -0.92 -11.55 1.95
CA ILE A 194 -1.21 -10.92 3.25
C ILE A 194 -2.60 -11.38 3.71
N VAL A 195 -2.61 -12.31 4.64
CA VAL A 195 -3.80 -12.94 5.23
C VAL A 195 -3.67 -12.94 6.76
N PRO A 196 -4.74 -13.21 7.51
CA PRO A 196 -4.65 -13.44 8.94
C PRO A 196 -3.64 -14.57 9.24
N ALA A 197 -2.79 -14.35 10.25
CA ALA A 197 -1.74 -15.29 10.59
C ALA A 197 -2.29 -16.63 11.10
N THR A 198 -1.76 -17.74 10.58
CA THR A 198 -1.93 -19.06 11.19
C THR A 198 -0.81 -19.34 12.19
N PRO A 199 -0.97 -20.33 13.09
CA PRO A 199 0.11 -20.73 14.00
C PRO A 199 1.41 -21.10 13.27
N GLU A 200 1.29 -21.78 12.12
CA GLU A 200 2.44 -22.19 11.29
C GLU A 200 3.14 -20.98 10.67
N MET A 201 2.38 -19.96 10.25
CA MET A 201 2.95 -18.71 9.75
C MET A 201 3.67 -17.94 10.87
N LYS A 202 3.13 -17.95 12.09
CA LYS A 202 3.77 -17.32 13.25
C LYS A 202 5.09 -18.01 13.59
N GLU A 203 5.10 -19.33 13.65
CA GLU A 203 6.32 -20.12 13.90
C GLU A 203 7.37 -19.89 12.79
N ALA A 204 6.95 -19.93 11.53
CA ALA A 204 7.82 -19.64 10.39
C ALA A 204 8.40 -18.21 10.44
N GLY A 205 7.62 -17.22 10.86
CA GLY A 205 8.07 -15.85 10.99
C GLY A 205 9.06 -15.65 12.15
N ILE A 206 8.80 -16.29 13.30
CA ILE A 206 9.71 -16.30 14.44
C ILE A 206 11.06 -16.86 14.02
N LYS A 207 11.06 -18.00 13.32
CA LYS A 207 12.28 -18.64 12.80
C LYS A 207 13.00 -17.79 11.76
N GLU A 208 12.27 -17.23 10.80
CA GLU A 208 12.80 -16.39 9.70
C GLU A 208 13.59 -15.20 10.24
N TYR A 209 13.07 -14.55 11.29
CA TYR A 209 13.68 -13.35 11.86
C TYR A 209 14.52 -13.61 13.10
N GLY A 210 14.72 -14.87 13.50
CA GLY A 210 15.57 -15.26 14.63
C GLY A 210 15.04 -14.79 15.99
N LEU A 211 13.70 -14.66 16.13
CA LEU A 211 13.05 -14.21 17.36
C LEU A 211 12.95 -15.36 18.38
N ASP A 212 12.85 -15.02 19.66
CA ASP A 212 12.66 -16.00 20.73
C ASP A 212 11.16 -16.35 20.87
N PRO A 213 10.75 -17.62 20.65
CA PRO A 213 9.34 -18.02 20.70
C PRO A 213 8.69 -17.86 22.07
N SER A 214 9.48 -17.75 23.15
CA SER A 214 8.98 -17.56 24.52
C SER A 214 8.67 -16.08 24.84
N ARG A 215 9.01 -15.15 23.94
CA ARG A 215 8.88 -13.70 24.15
C ARG A 215 7.74 -13.11 23.34
N LYS A 216 7.34 -11.89 23.68
CA LYS A 216 6.42 -11.07 22.85
C LYS A 216 7.20 -10.35 21.76
N HIS A 217 6.55 -10.06 20.64
CA HIS A 217 7.24 -9.50 19.48
C HIS A 217 6.62 -8.17 19.05
N ILE A 218 7.47 -7.13 18.97
CA ILE A 218 7.12 -5.85 18.37
C ILE A 218 7.77 -5.77 16.99
N PHE A 219 6.99 -5.48 15.95
CA PHE A 219 7.51 -5.20 14.62
C PHE A 219 7.43 -3.70 14.31
N ILE A 220 8.56 -3.08 13.96
CA ILE A 220 8.68 -1.65 13.65
C ILE A 220 9.02 -1.48 12.17
N VAL A 221 8.13 -0.82 11.41
CA VAL A 221 8.28 -0.62 9.96
C VAL A 221 7.94 0.79 9.52
N GLY A 222 8.93 1.49 8.97
CA GLY A 222 8.80 2.88 8.50
C GLY A 222 8.35 3.03 7.04
N GLY A 223 7.95 1.93 6.38
CA GLY A 223 7.71 1.84 4.94
C GLY A 223 8.99 1.40 4.20
N SER A 224 8.91 1.23 2.85
CA SER A 224 9.98 0.64 2.04
C SER A 224 11.34 1.35 2.13
N LEU A 225 11.36 2.62 2.47
CA LEU A 225 12.60 3.42 2.60
C LEU A 225 13.10 3.52 4.05
N GLY A 226 12.35 2.99 5.02
CA GLY A 226 12.57 3.23 6.43
C GLY A 226 12.07 4.61 6.88
N SER A 227 12.28 4.93 8.16
CA SER A 227 11.89 6.20 8.77
C SER A 227 12.99 6.74 9.66
N ALA A 228 13.52 7.91 9.33
CA ALA A 228 14.53 8.60 10.17
C ALA A 228 14.03 8.79 11.61
N ARG A 229 12.74 9.14 11.79
CA ARG A 229 12.14 9.33 13.12
C ARG A 229 12.13 8.02 13.90
N PHE A 230 11.71 6.89 13.28
CA PHE A 230 11.70 5.60 13.96
C PHE A 230 13.12 5.15 14.33
N ASN A 231 14.07 5.34 13.42
CA ASN A 231 15.46 5.02 13.68
C ASN A 231 16.02 5.84 14.84
N GLN A 232 15.68 7.12 14.92
CA GLN A 232 16.07 7.98 16.03
C GLN A 232 15.45 7.51 17.35
N CYS A 233 14.14 7.21 17.38
CA CYS A 233 13.46 6.68 18.56
C CYS A 233 14.11 5.38 19.04
N MET A 234 14.42 4.46 18.12
CA MET A 234 15.09 3.21 18.45
C MET A 234 16.49 3.40 19.01
N LYS A 235 17.30 4.27 18.39
CA LYS A 235 18.66 4.56 18.87
C LYS A 235 18.65 5.16 20.27
N GLU A 236 17.74 6.08 20.56
CA GLU A 236 17.61 6.71 21.88
C GLU A 236 17.18 5.68 22.93
N TRP A 237 16.09 4.95 22.67
CA TRP A 237 15.60 3.91 23.57
C TRP A 237 16.66 2.82 23.87
N ILE A 238 17.43 2.39 22.85
CA ILE A 238 18.52 1.42 23.02
C ILE A 238 19.67 2.02 23.84
N SER A 239 20.02 3.28 23.62
CA SER A 239 21.07 3.99 24.39
C SER A 239 20.69 4.13 25.86
N ASP A 240 19.41 4.26 26.18
CA ASP A 240 18.86 4.31 27.53
C ASP A 240 18.72 2.93 28.20
N GLY A 241 19.26 1.87 27.56
CA GLY A 241 19.26 0.50 28.09
C GLY A 241 17.95 -0.25 27.88
N CYS A 242 17.11 0.17 26.93
CA CYS A 242 15.84 -0.48 26.55
C CYS A 242 14.88 -0.69 27.72
N PRO A 243 14.43 0.36 28.41
CA PRO A 243 13.51 0.20 29.52
C PRO A 243 12.24 -0.54 29.09
N GLY A 244 11.90 -1.63 29.82
CA GLY A 244 10.73 -2.45 29.55
C GLY A 244 10.92 -3.56 28.48
N LEU A 245 12.15 -3.86 28.08
CA LEU A 245 12.46 -4.93 27.10
C LEU A 245 12.23 -6.35 27.66
N ASP A 246 12.07 -6.52 28.96
CA ASP A 246 11.87 -7.84 29.56
C ASP A 246 10.72 -8.62 28.91
N GLY A 247 11.03 -9.85 28.44
CA GLY A 247 10.06 -10.70 27.75
C GLY A 247 9.63 -10.20 26.36
N VAL A 248 10.37 -9.26 25.74
CA VAL A 248 10.04 -8.70 24.43
C VAL A 248 11.23 -8.79 23.47
N ASP A 249 11.00 -9.20 22.23
CA ASP A 249 11.92 -9.04 21.11
C ASP A 249 11.36 -7.98 20.14
N VAL A 250 12.27 -7.25 19.50
CA VAL A 250 11.93 -6.22 18.52
C VAL A 250 12.49 -6.55 17.16
N LEU A 251 11.64 -6.68 16.15
CA LEU A 251 12.03 -6.70 14.74
C LEU A 251 11.93 -5.27 14.21
N TRP A 252 13.04 -4.73 13.71
CA TRP A 252 13.14 -3.33 13.29
C TRP A 252 13.63 -3.20 11.85
N GLN A 253 12.76 -2.67 10.96
CA GLN A 253 13.13 -2.32 9.60
C GLN A 253 13.68 -0.88 9.57
N CYS A 254 15.00 -0.74 9.46
CA CYS A 254 15.67 0.56 9.50
C CYS A 254 15.68 1.31 8.15
N GLY A 255 15.62 0.58 7.02
CA GLY A 255 15.72 1.13 5.67
C GLY A 255 17.14 1.13 5.11
N LYS A 256 17.27 0.82 3.81
CA LYS A 256 18.54 0.62 3.12
C LYS A 256 19.52 1.81 3.27
N HIS A 257 19.00 3.03 3.20
CA HIS A 257 19.83 4.23 3.33
C HIS A 257 20.47 4.37 4.70
N TYR A 258 19.77 3.94 5.76
CA TYR A 258 20.22 4.08 7.15
C TYR A 258 21.02 2.87 7.64
N ARG A 259 21.02 1.76 6.91
CA ARG A 259 21.61 0.49 7.32
C ARG A 259 23.07 0.63 7.81
N PRO A 260 23.99 1.31 7.09
CA PRO A 260 25.39 1.40 7.54
C PRO A 260 25.58 2.12 8.88
N ASP A 261 24.74 3.14 9.15
CA ASP A 261 24.76 3.87 10.41
C ASP A 261 24.16 3.04 11.57
N ILE A 262 23.09 2.31 11.28
CA ILE A 262 22.43 1.44 12.27
C ILE A 262 23.32 0.23 12.60
N ASP A 263 23.97 -0.40 11.62
CA ASP A 263 24.89 -1.52 11.87
C ASP A 263 26.03 -1.10 12.82
N ARG A 264 26.68 0.04 12.55
CA ARG A 264 27.72 0.58 13.43
C ARG A 264 27.21 0.83 14.84
N PHE A 265 26.04 1.46 14.96
CA PHE A 265 25.41 1.72 16.25
C PHE A 265 25.12 0.41 17.01
N MET A 266 24.56 -0.60 16.33
CA MET A 266 24.23 -1.89 16.96
C MET A 266 25.47 -2.68 17.36
N ASP A 267 26.58 -2.60 16.61
CA ASP A 267 27.85 -3.25 16.97
C ASP A 267 28.44 -2.62 18.25
N GLU A 268 28.34 -1.29 18.40
CA GLU A 268 28.70 -0.63 19.64
C GLU A 268 27.80 -1.09 20.82
N GLN A 269 26.50 -1.21 20.61
CA GLN A 269 25.58 -1.65 21.65
C GLN A 269 25.79 -3.13 22.02
N ARG A 270 26.11 -4.00 21.07
CA ARG A 270 26.47 -5.42 21.36
C ARG A 270 27.68 -5.51 22.28
N THR A 271 28.63 -4.60 22.14
CA THR A 271 29.80 -4.55 23.01
C THR A 271 29.46 -3.99 24.40
N LYS A 272 28.67 -2.91 24.45
CA LYS A 272 28.33 -2.22 25.71
C LYS A 272 27.27 -2.98 26.52
N ASN A 273 26.26 -3.53 25.87
CA ASN A 273 25.10 -4.17 26.49
C ASN A 273 24.62 -5.40 25.70
N PRO A 274 25.38 -6.50 25.68
CA PRO A 274 25.08 -7.68 24.84
C PRO A 274 23.75 -8.33 25.18
N ASN A 275 23.30 -8.29 26.43
CA ASN A 275 22.03 -8.87 26.86
C ASN A 275 20.81 -8.14 26.29
N VAL A 276 20.96 -6.83 26.03
CA VAL A 276 19.91 -6.01 25.40
C VAL A 276 19.95 -6.16 23.89
N ALA A 277 21.14 -6.03 23.30
CA ALA A 277 21.30 -6.02 21.85
C ALA A 277 20.86 -7.32 21.17
N ARG A 278 20.94 -8.47 21.84
CA ARG A 278 20.49 -9.77 21.29
C ARG A 278 18.99 -9.86 21.02
N HIS A 279 18.19 -9.01 21.66
CA HIS A 279 16.73 -8.98 21.51
C HIS A 279 16.24 -7.90 20.52
N ILE A 280 17.19 -7.21 19.84
CA ILE A 280 16.90 -6.22 18.82
C ILE A 280 17.38 -6.75 17.46
N HIS A 281 16.44 -7.17 16.64
CA HIS A 281 16.69 -7.73 15.31
C HIS A 281 16.43 -6.66 14.25
N HIS A 282 17.46 -6.13 13.61
CA HIS A 282 17.31 -5.08 12.62
C HIS A 282 17.62 -5.56 11.20
N SER A 283 16.89 -5.02 10.23
CA SER A 283 17.08 -5.28 8.81
C SER A 283 16.89 -4.01 8.01
N ASP A 284 17.55 -3.87 6.88
CA ASP A 284 17.32 -2.77 5.95
C ASP A 284 15.99 -2.87 5.21
N PHE A 285 15.54 -4.10 4.94
CA PHE A 285 14.30 -4.37 4.22
C PHE A 285 13.69 -5.71 4.66
N ILE A 286 12.38 -5.75 4.76
CA ILE A 286 11.61 -6.96 5.08
C ILE A 286 11.04 -7.52 3.78
N GLY A 287 11.62 -8.62 3.30
CA GLY A 287 11.20 -9.28 2.07
C GLY A 287 9.89 -10.04 2.23
N ARG A 288 9.72 -10.72 3.37
CA ARG A 288 8.58 -11.56 3.71
C ARG A 288 7.67 -10.90 4.74
N MET A 289 6.98 -9.83 4.31
CA MET A 289 6.10 -9.05 5.20
C MET A 289 5.00 -9.89 5.85
N GLU A 290 4.48 -10.90 5.14
CA GLU A 290 3.47 -11.83 5.66
C GLU A 290 3.97 -12.57 6.90
N LEU A 291 5.24 -12.94 6.94
CA LEU A 291 5.85 -13.59 8.09
C LEU A 291 6.20 -12.61 9.21
N ALA A 292 6.62 -11.38 8.85
CA ALA A 292 6.87 -10.34 9.86
C ALA A 292 5.57 -9.95 10.58
N TYR A 293 4.47 -9.78 9.83
CA TYR A 293 3.16 -9.56 10.43
C TYR A 293 2.71 -10.76 11.27
N ALA A 294 2.91 -12.00 10.78
CA ALA A 294 2.52 -13.20 11.51
C ALA A 294 3.27 -13.35 12.85
N ALA A 295 4.57 -13.06 12.88
CA ALA A 295 5.38 -13.13 14.09
C ALA A 295 5.01 -12.06 15.12
N ALA A 296 4.61 -10.86 14.69
CA ALA A 296 4.37 -9.72 15.56
C ALA A 296 3.10 -9.85 16.40
N ASP A 297 3.18 -9.54 17.69
CA ASP A 297 2.03 -9.32 18.56
C ASP A 297 1.54 -7.88 18.46
N VAL A 298 2.44 -6.90 18.27
CA VAL A 298 2.11 -5.48 18.03
C VAL A 298 2.97 -4.95 16.89
N VAL A 299 2.36 -4.15 16.00
CA VAL A 299 3.08 -3.50 14.89
C VAL A 299 3.12 -1.99 15.11
N ILE A 300 4.28 -1.38 14.93
CA ILE A 300 4.44 0.08 14.83
C ILE A 300 4.71 0.42 13.38
N SER A 301 3.86 1.26 12.77
CA SER A 301 3.95 1.53 11.33
C SER A 301 3.63 2.98 10.98
N ARG A 302 4.12 3.43 9.83
CA ARG A 302 3.54 4.56 9.10
C ARG A 302 2.18 4.16 8.54
N SER A 303 1.27 5.13 8.41
CA SER A 303 -0.10 4.92 7.94
C SER A 303 -0.28 5.20 6.44
N GLY A 304 0.67 4.73 5.63
CA GLY A 304 0.50 4.71 4.17
C GLY A 304 -0.66 3.79 3.77
N ALA A 305 -1.38 4.13 2.71
CA ALA A 305 -2.60 3.45 2.31
C ALA A 305 -2.47 1.92 2.19
N SER A 306 -1.41 1.44 1.50
CA SER A 306 -1.16 0.00 1.37
C SER A 306 -0.86 -0.65 2.72
N SER A 307 -0.05 0.00 3.58
CA SER A 307 0.29 -0.53 4.91
C SER A 307 -0.96 -0.66 5.79
N VAL A 308 -1.83 0.35 5.78
CA VAL A 308 -3.11 0.31 6.52
C VAL A 308 -3.96 -0.87 6.06
N SER A 309 -4.13 -1.02 4.75
CA SER A 309 -4.94 -2.10 4.19
C SER A 309 -4.35 -3.49 4.42
N GLU A 310 -3.02 -3.64 4.35
CA GLU A 310 -2.34 -4.88 4.68
C GLU A 310 -2.47 -5.24 6.18
N LEU A 311 -2.35 -4.25 7.07
CA LEU A 311 -2.50 -4.47 8.51
C LEU A 311 -3.93 -4.85 8.90
N CYS A 312 -4.93 -4.28 8.23
CA CYS A 312 -6.33 -4.72 8.36
C CYS A 312 -6.51 -6.18 7.90
N ALA A 313 -5.98 -6.52 6.71
CA ALA A 313 -6.08 -7.87 6.16
C ALA A 313 -5.35 -8.91 7.02
N ALA A 314 -4.18 -8.56 7.56
CA ALA A 314 -3.42 -9.39 8.49
C ALA A 314 -4.02 -9.43 9.90
N ARG A 315 -5.06 -8.64 10.19
CA ARG A 315 -5.70 -8.49 11.52
C ARG A 315 -4.66 -8.21 12.61
N LYS A 316 -3.90 -7.12 12.47
CA LYS A 316 -2.85 -6.80 13.44
C LYS A 316 -3.22 -5.64 14.35
N ALA A 317 -2.91 -5.79 15.64
CA ALA A 317 -2.87 -4.67 16.56
C ALA A 317 -1.76 -3.71 16.15
N VAL A 318 -2.11 -2.47 15.80
CA VAL A 318 -1.18 -1.52 15.22
C VAL A 318 -1.19 -0.17 15.94
N ILE A 319 0.02 0.38 16.10
CA ILE A 319 0.25 1.76 16.49
C ILE A 319 0.72 2.51 15.25
N PHE A 320 -0.11 3.38 14.73
CA PHE A 320 0.26 4.25 13.63
C PHE A 320 0.97 5.51 14.11
N ILE A 321 2.04 5.85 13.40
CA ILE A 321 2.73 7.13 13.54
C ILE A 321 2.71 7.79 12.16
N PRO A 322 1.68 8.62 11.86
CA PRO A 322 1.55 9.28 10.57
C PRO A 322 2.77 10.15 10.25
N SER A 323 3.26 10.09 9.01
CA SER A 323 4.35 10.95 8.56
C SER A 323 3.83 12.36 8.30
N PRO A 324 4.44 13.42 8.85
CA PRO A 324 4.06 14.80 8.58
C PRO A 324 4.51 15.28 7.18
N ASN A 325 5.39 14.53 6.52
CA ASN A 325 6.03 14.93 5.25
C ASN A 325 5.29 14.40 4.02
N VAL A 326 3.97 14.19 4.12
CA VAL A 326 3.13 13.70 3.01
C VAL A 326 2.17 14.78 2.51
N ALA A 327 1.65 14.58 1.29
CA ALA A 327 0.69 15.49 0.71
C ALA A 327 -0.65 15.42 1.46
N GLU A 328 -1.30 16.58 1.66
CA GLU A 328 -2.68 16.64 2.16
C GLU A 328 -2.89 15.88 3.50
N ASP A 329 -1.84 15.69 4.28
CA ASP A 329 -1.86 14.95 5.55
C ASP A 329 -2.59 13.59 5.48
N HIS A 330 -2.53 12.93 4.31
CA HIS A 330 -3.32 11.72 4.04
C HIS A 330 -3.01 10.58 5.02
N GLN A 331 -1.79 10.50 5.58
CA GLN A 331 -1.47 9.46 6.55
C GLN A 331 -2.23 9.63 7.87
N THR A 332 -2.41 10.86 8.35
CA THR A 332 -3.26 11.11 9.51
C THR A 332 -4.71 10.73 9.22
N HIS A 333 -5.24 11.10 8.05
CA HIS A 333 -6.59 10.70 7.65
C HIS A 333 -6.77 9.18 7.59
N ASN A 334 -5.81 8.45 7.02
CA ASN A 334 -5.84 6.99 6.97
C ASN A 334 -5.82 6.36 8.38
N ALA A 335 -4.91 6.80 9.25
CA ALA A 335 -4.83 6.30 10.64
C ALA A 335 -6.12 6.57 11.41
N MET A 336 -6.65 7.81 11.33
CA MET A 336 -7.85 8.22 12.06
C MET A 336 -9.11 7.48 11.61
N ALA A 337 -9.17 6.98 10.38
CA ALA A 337 -10.28 6.12 9.93
C ALA A 337 -10.36 4.82 10.76
N LEU A 338 -9.21 4.23 11.12
CA LEU A 338 -9.14 3.04 11.97
C LEU A 338 -9.34 3.38 13.45
N VAL A 339 -8.75 4.47 13.94
CA VAL A 339 -8.89 4.91 15.33
C VAL A 339 -10.36 5.15 15.69
N LYS A 340 -11.14 5.78 14.81
CA LYS A 340 -12.59 6.01 15.01
C LYS A 340 -13.41 4.72 15.13
N LYS A 341 -12.89 3.61 14.63
CA LYS A 341 -13.49 2.27 14.70
C LYS A 341 -12.84 1.39 15.79
N ASP A 342 -12.01 1.96 16.66
CA ASP A 342 -11.20 1.25 17.68
C ASP A 342 -10.41 0.06 17.07
N ALA A 343 -9.84 0.28 15.88
CA ALA A 343 -9.08 -0.70 15.11
C ALA A 343 -7.57 -0.41 15.08
N ALA A 344 -7.13 0.70 15.66
CA ALA A 344 -5.73 1.09 15.76
C ALA A 344 -5.51 2.10 16.88
N VAL A 345 -4.25 2.23 17.30
CA VAL A 345 -3.77 3.31 18.16
C VAL A 345 -2.98 4.31 17.29
N VAL A 346 -2.99 5.59 17.64
CA VAL A 346 -2.19 6.60 16.95
C VAL A 346 -1.30 7.35 17.92
N VAL A 347 -0.05 7.58 17.52
CA VAL A 347 0.91 8.47 18.17
C VAL A 347 1.34 9.50 17.15
N LYS A 348 1.35 10.80 17.53
CA LYS A 348 1.82 11.86 16.64
C LYS A 348 3.33 11.74 16.40
N ASP A 349 3.81 12.05 15.19
CA ASP A 349 5.23 11.98 14.86
C ASP A 349 6.10 12.87 15.82
N ALA A 350 5.58 14.01 16.21
CA ALA A 350 6.24 14.91 17.15
C ALA A 350 6.41 14.29 18.58
N GLU A 351 5.50 13.39 18.95
CA GLU A 351 5.50 12.72 20.26
C GLU A 351 6.18 11.33 20.22
N ALA A 352 6.65 10.91 19.03
CA ALA A 352 7.16 9.56 18.83
C ALA A 352 8.37 9.21 19.71
N MET A 353 9.24 10.19 19.99
CA MET A 353 10.42 9.98 20.86
C MET A 353 10.02 9.48 22.24
N GLU A 354 8.99 10.07 22.81
CA GLU A 354 8.54 9.76 24.18
C GLU A 354 7.52 8.60 24.23
N LYS A 355 6.71 8.44 23.16
CA LYS A 355 5.52 7.59 23.22
C LYS A 355 5.57 6.32 22.35
N MET A 356 6.41 6.25 21.32
CA MET A 356 6.42 5.15 20.36
C MET A 356 6.57 3.78 21.05
N ILE A 357 7.68 3.58 21.75
CA ILE A 357 7.96 2.31 22.42
C ILE A 357 7.13 2.13 23.68
N PRO A 358 6.98 3.12 24.58
CA PRO A 358 6.13 2.95 25.77
C PRO A 358 4.69 2.53 25.43
N THR A 359 4.08 3.12 24.38
CA THR A 359 2.71 2.72 23.98
C THR A 359 2.66 1.26 23.52
N ALA A 360 3.68 0.77 22.81
CA ALA A 360 3.71 -0.65 22.40
C ALA A 360 3.90 -1.60 23.59
N LEU A 361 4.79 -1.25 24.53
CA LEU A 361 5.02 -2.04 25.73
C LEU A 361 3.78 -2.08 26.65
N GLU A 362 3.04 -0.97 26.75
CA GLU A 362 1.75 -0.93 27.46
C GLU A 362 0.70 -1.80 26.77
N LEU A 363 0.61 -1.71 25.44
CA LEU A 363 -0.35 -2.51 24.67
C LEU A 363 -0.07 -4.01 24.81
N LEU A 364 1.19 -4.44 24.85
CA LEU A 364 1.57 -5.84 25.09
C LEU A 364 1.11 -6.38 26.44
N LYS A 365 0.87 -5.53 27.43
CA LYS A 365 0.36 -5.92 28.77
C LYS A 365 -1.17 -6.07 28.79
N ASP A 366 -1.88 -5.70 27.72
CA ASP A 366 -3.33 -5.75 27.60
C ASP A 366 -3.78 -6.65 26.42
N PRO A 367 -3.77 -7.99 26.60
CA PRO A 367 -4.18 -8.92 25.55
C PRO A 367 -5.63 -8.72 25.09
N ALA A 368 -6.51 -8.25 25.97
CA ALA A 368 -7.92 -8.01 25.62
C ALA A 368 -8.03 -6.83 24.65
N ARG A 369 -7.24 -5.79 24.86
CA ARG A 369 -7.17 -4.65 23.95
C ARG A 369 -6.55 -5.03 22.60
N ILE A 370 -5.49 -5.84 22.60
CA ILE A 370 -4.89 -6.38 21.37
C ILE A 370 -5.96 -7.12 20.56
N ALA A 371 -6.64 -8.11 21.18
CA ALA A 371 -7.67 -8.89 20.50
C ALA A 371 -8.81 -8.02 19.93
N ARG A 372 -9.23 -6.99 20.65
CA ARG A 372 -10.26 -6.05 20.17
C ARG A 372 -9.79 -5.23 18.99
N LEU A 373 -8.55 -4.72 19.01
CA LEU A 373 -7.96 -3.99 17.89
C LEU A 373 -7.85 -4.88 16.64
N GLU A 374 -7.39 -6.13 16.80
CA GLU A 374 -7.26 -7.12 15.72
C GLU A 374 -8.61 -7.50 15.12
N GLU A 375 -9.62 -7.73 15.95
CA GLU A 375 -10.99 -8.01 15.49
C GLU A 375 -11.55 -6.85 14.67
N ASN A 376 -11.43 -5.62 15.21
CA ASN A 376 -11.96 -4.42 14.54
C ASN A 376 -11.19 -4.10 13.26
N ALA A 377 -9.86 -4.26 13.23
CA ALA A 377 -9.07 -4.16 12.02
C ALA A 377 -9.53 -5.17 10.95
N GLY A 378 -9.79 -6.41 11.36
CA GLY A 378 -10.33 -7.45 10.48
C GLY A 378 -11.68 -7.09 9.87
N LYS A 379 -12.58 -6.42 10.61
CA LYS A 379 -13.89 -5.94 10.09
C LYS A 379 -13.73 -4.85 9.02
N MET A 380 -12.61 -4.14 9.02
CA MET A 380 -12.29 -3.11 8.02
C MET A 380 -11.51 -3.64 6.82
N ALA A 381 -11.11 -4.92 6.83
CA ALA A 381 -10.36 -5.52 5.73
C ALA A 381 -11.23 -5.67 4.48
N LEU A 382 -10.65 -5.32 3.33
CA LEU A 382 -11.26 -5.49 2.01
C LEU A 382 -10.28 -6.29 1.13
N PRO A 383 -10.12 -7.61 1.37
CA PRO A 383 -9.09 -8.41 0.71
C PRO A 383 -9.32 -8.58 -0.79
N ASP A 384 -10.58 -8.54 -1.24
CA ASP A 384 -10.99 -8.76 -2.63
C ASP A 384 -10.91 -7.49 -3.50
N ALA A 385 -10.19 -6.47 -3.04
CA ALA A 385 -10.13 -5.17 -3.70
C ALA A 385 -9.70 -5.25 -5.16
N ALA A 386 -8.65 -6.01 -5.47
CA ALA A 386 -8.16 -6.18 -6.83
C ALA A 386 -9.20 -6.87 -7.73
N GLU A 387 -9.95 -7.85 -7.20
CA GLU A 387 -11.02 -8.55 -7.90
C GLU A 387 -12.18 -7.62 -8.21
N LYS A 388 -12.68 -6.89 -7.21
CA LYS A 388 -13.75 -5.91 -7.39
C LYS A 388 -13.39 -4.82 -8.40
N ILE A 389 -12.14 -4.33 -8.38
CA ILE A 389 -11.67 -3.36 -9.38
C ILE A 389 -11.65 -4.00 -10.78
N ALA A 390 -11.20 -5.25 -10.91
CA ALA A 390 -11.22 -5.95 -12.19
C ALA A 390 -12.65 -6.17 -12.71
N GLU A 391 -13.61 -6.45 -11.83
CA GLU A 391 -15.04 -6.53 -12.19
C GLU A 391 -15.55 -5.19 -12.76
N GLU A 392 -15.22 -4.06 -12.13
CA GLU A 392 -15.58 -2.74 -12.64
C GLU A 392 -14.93 -2.45 -14.01
N VAL A 393 -13.67 -2.90 -14.21
CA VAL A 393 -13.01 -2.82 -15.53
C VAL A 393 -13.81 -3.57 -16.58
N TYR A 394 -14.26 -4.79 -16.29
CA TYR A 394 -15.06 -5.59 -17.24
C TYR A 394 -16.45 -5.02 -17.50
N LYS A 395 -17.10 -4.40 -16.51
CA LYS A 395 -18.39 -3.72 -16.70
C LYS A 395 -18.27 -2.58 -17.71
N LEU A 396 -17.23 -1.73 -17.56
CA LEU A 396 -17.01 -0.59 -18.45
C LEU A 396 -16.64 -0.95 -19.90
N ILE A 397 -16.21 -2.17 -20.16
CA ILE A 397 -15.83 -2.61 -21.51
C ILE A 397 -17.02 -3.28 -22.24
N LYS A 398 -17.99 -3.81 -21.49
CA LYS A 398 -19.16 -4.48 -22.07
C LYS A 398 -20.20 -3.52 -22.61
N ASP A 399 -20.16 -2.26 -22.16
CA ASP A 399 -21.04 -1.16 -22.62
C ASP A 399 -20.37 -0.42 -23.81
#